data_6bf7a00614311fb344446cb167bb5604
#
_entry.id   6bf7a00614311fb344446cb167bb5604
#
_cell.length_a   1.000
_cell.length_b   1.000
_cell.length_c   1.000
_cell.angle_alpha   90.00
_cell.angle_beta   90.00
_cell.angle_gamma   90.00
#
_symmetry.space_group_name_H-M   'P 1'
#
loop_
_entity.id
_entity.type
_entity.pdbx_description
1 polymer ?
#
loop_
_entity_poly.entity_id
_entity_poly.type
_entity_poly.pdbx_seq_one_letter_code
_entity_poly.pdbx_strand_id
1 'polypeptide(L)'
;TTWSPLKYWNVTENSKVADVGLVGIGHMAIKLAKGLGAEVTLFSRTPGKTDDAKQLGADHVVISTDEDQMKSVFNKFDLIIDTVPYEHDINPYMNTLTLDGTLVLVGLIGEFENNAVSTRPMISKRRSVAGSLIGGIKETQEMLDFCGEKNIVSDIEIINIQNINDAYERMLKSDVKYRFVIDMKSLKN
;
A
#
# COMPACT_ATOMS: atom_id res chain seq x y z
N THR A 1 2.15 10.19 -0.05
CA THR A 1 2.99 9.06 -0.46
C THR A 1 2.29 8.23 -1.52
N THR A 2 1.18 7.56 -1.23
CA THR A 2 0.50 6.64 -2.17
C THR A 2 -0.29 7.35 -3.27
N TRP A 3 -0.72 8.60 -3.08
CA TRP A 3 -1.38 9.40 -4.10
C TRP A 3 -0.48 9.67 -5.32
N SER A 4 0.77 10.06 -5.06
CA SER A 4 1.72 10.40 -6.13
C SER A 4 1.92 9.26 -7.14
N PRO A 5 2.25 8.02 -6.74
CA PRO A 5 2.36 6.93 -7.70
C PRO A 5 1.03 6.59 -8.40
N LEU A 6 -0.11 6.63 -7.70
CA LEU A 6 -1.41 6.39 -8.34
C LEU A 6 -1.68 7.39 -9.47
N LYS A 7 -1.32 8.66 -9.29
CA LYS A 7 -1.45 9.71 -10.31
C LYS A 7 -0.40 9.59 -11.41
N TYR A 8 0.86 9.35 -11.05
CA TYR A 8 1.95 9.26 -12.01
C TYR A 8 1.76 8.11 -13.02
N TRP A 9 1.31 6.95 -12.55
CA TRP A 9 1.00 5.80 -13.40
C TRP A 9 -0.44 5.78 -13.93
N ASN A 10 -1.14 6.94 -13.87
CA ASN A 10 -2.46 7.17 -14.46
C ASN A 10 -3.50 6.10 -14.09
N VAL A 11 -3.63 5.78 -12.81
CA VAL A 11 -4.64 4.84 -12.31
C VAL A 11 -6.05 5.39 -12.58
N THR A 12 -6.91 4.55 -13.15
CA THR A 12 -8.31 4.84 -13.50
C THR A 12 -9.20 3.65 -13.12
N GLU A 13 -10.51 3.75 -13.44
CA GLU A 13 -11.49 2.67 -13.25
C GLU A 13 -11.19 1.39 -14.06
N ASN A 14 -10.34 1.48 -15.06
CA ASN A 14 -9.92 0.31 -15.86
C ASN A 14 -8.65 -0.35 -15.34
N SER A 15 -8.02 0.24 -14.32
CA SER A 15 -6.74 -0.25 -13.78
C SER A 15 -6.95 -1.37 -12.77
N LYS A 16 -6.05 -2.35 -12.79
CA LYS A 16 -5.92 -3.38 -11.76
C LYS A 16 -4.71 -3.07 -10.90
N VAL A 17 -4.97 -2.63 -9.68
CA VAL A 17 -3.95 -2.19 -8.73
C VAL A 17 -3.82 -3.19 -7.61
N ALA A 18 -2.59 -3.52 -7.23
CA ALA A 18 -2.35 -4.26 -6.00
C ALA A 18 -1.56 -3.42 -5.00
N ASP A 19 -1.80 -3.65 -3.72
CA ASP A 19 -1.02 -3.11 -2.61
C ASP A 19 -0.34 -4.25 -1.85
N VAL A 20 0.92 -4.07 -1.50
CA VAL A 20 1.68 -5.01 -0.66
C VAL A 20 1.83 -4.41 0.72
N GLY A 21 1.14 -5.00 1.70
CA GLY A 21 1.21 -4.57 3.08
C GLY A 21 0.04 -3.69 3.54
N LEU A 22 -0.67 -4.15 4.56
CA LEU A 22 -1.77 -3.41 5.16
C LEU A 22 -1.34 -2.86 6.53
N VAL A 23 -0.73 -1.70 6.51
CA VAL A 23 -0.36 -0.88 7.67
C VAL A 23 -0.60 0.60 7.37
N GLY A 24 0.04 1.52 8.11
CA GLY A 24 -0.22 2.96 8.08
C GLY A 24 -0.27 3.61 6.69
N ILE A 25 0.54 3.17 5.72
CA ILE A 25 0.53 3.72 4.35
C ILE A 25 -0.40 2.90 3.45
N GLY A 26 -0.37 1.57 3.54
CA GLY A 26 -1.15 0.67 2.67
C GLY A 26 -2.66 0.85 2.78
N HIS A 27 -3.21 1.15 3.99
CA HIS A 27 -4.65 1.37 4.08
C HIS A 27 -5.11 2.58 3.23
N MET A 28 -4.28 3.61 3.11
CA MET A 28 -4.57 4.75 2.24
C MET A 28 -4.35 4.42 0.76
N ALA A 29 -3.38 3.54 0.43
CA ALA A 29 -3.22 3.05 -0.95
C ALA A 29 -4.50 2.39 -1.45
N ILE A 30 -5.09 1.49 -0.66
CA ILE A 30 -6.36 0.82 -0.98
C ILE A 30 -7.49 1.85 -1.16
N LYS A 31 -7.71 2.74 -0.18
CA LYS A 31 -8.78 3.73 -0.23
C LYS A 31 -8.66 4.67 -1.42
N LEU A 32 -7.46 5.17 -1.71
CA LEU A 32 -7.22 6.09 -2.82
C LEU A 32 -7.36 5.40 -4.18
N ALA A 33 -6.80 4.20 -4.35
CA ALA A 33 -6.95 3.43 -5.59
C ALA A 33 -8.43 3.10 -5.85
N LYS A 34 -9.15 2.68 -4.80
CA LYS A 34 -10.61 2.43 -4.90
C LYS A 34 -11.39 3.69 -5.21
N GLY A 35 -11.04 4.82 -4.61
CA GLY A 35 -11.63 6.12 -4.91
C GLY A 35 -11.45 6.57 -6.35
N LEU A 36 -10.34 6.18 -7.00
CA LEU A 36 -10.08 6.37 -8.42
C LEU A 36 -10.86 5.40 -9.32
N GLY A 37 -11.56 4.41 -8.73
CA GLY A 37 -12.39 3.43 -9.43
C GLY A 37 -11.68 2.12 -9.76
N ALA A 38 -10.40 1.95 -9.45
CA ALA A 38 -9.62 0.76 -9.79
C ALA A 38 -10.17 -0.53 -9.14
N GLU A 39 -9.89 -1.67 -9.78
CA GLU A 39 -9.99 -2.99 -9.14
C GLU A 39 -8.78 -3.17 -8.22
N VAL A 40 -9.03 -3.27 -6.90
CA VAL A 40 -7.97 -3.26 -5.89
C VAL A 40 -7.79 -4.62 -5.24
N THR A 41 -6.55 -5.10 -5.22
CA THR A 41 -6.14 -6.34 -4.54
C THR A 41 -5.14 -6.05 -3.42
N LEU A 42 -5.34 -6.60 -2.25
CA LEU A 42 -4.31 -6.62 -1.20
C LEU A 42 -3.49 -7.92 -1.27
N PHE A 43 -2.18 -7.82 -1.29
CA PHE A 43 -1.28 -8.91 -0.95
C PHE A 43 -1.01 -8.93 0.56
N SER A 44 -1.43 -9.98 1.23
CA SER A 44 -1.23 -10.18 2.67
C SER A 44 -0.47 -11.47 2.94
N ARG A 45 0.42 -11.47 3.93
CA ARG A 45 1.11 -12.70 4.36
C ARG A 45 0.18 -13.67 5.12
N THR A 46 -0.91 -13.17 5.67
CA THR A 46 -1.82 -13.96 6.51
C THR A 46 -3.27 -13.60 6.20
N PRO A 47 -4.22 -14.54 6.39
CA PRO A 47 -5.65 -14.29 6.14
C PRO A 47 -6.29 -13.31 7.16
N GLY A 48 -5.66 -13.07 8.30
CA GLY A 48 -6.25 -12.26 9.38
C GLY A 48 -6.55 -10.80 9.04
N LYS A 49 -6.05 -10.31 7.89
CA LYS A 49 -6.31 -8.93 7.42
C LYS A 49 -7.38 -8.86 6.31
N THR A 50 -8.01 -9.98 5.97
CA THR A 50 -8.96 -10.04 4.85
C THR A 50 -10.18 -9.15 5.06
N ASP A 51 -10.79 -9.21 6.24
CA ASP A 51 -11.99 -8.43 6.53
C ASP A 51 -11.67 -6.93 6.60
N ASP A 52 -10.57 -6.58 7.22
CA ASP A 52 -10.10 -5.18 7.28
C ASP A 52 -9.85 -4.63 5.87
N ALA A 53 -9.17 -5.38 5.01
CA ALA A 53 -8.91 -4.97 3.63
C ALA A 53 -10.19 -4.72 2.83
N LYS A 54 -11.18 -5.60 2.97
CA LYS A 54 -12.49 -5.44 2.33
C LYS A 54 -13.25 -4.22 2.84
N GLN A 55 -13.22 -3.95 4.15
CA GLN A 55 -13.81 -2.75 4.74
C GLN A 55 -13.16 -1.46 4.21
N LEU A 56 -11.85 -1.49 3.92
CA LEU A 56 -11.12 -0.39 3.32
C LEU A 56 -11.41 -0.20 1.83
N GLY A 57 -12.05 -1.18 1.18
CA GLY A 57 -12.45 -1.12 -0.23
C GLY A 57 -11.66 -2.04 -1.16
N ALA A 58 -10.81 -2.94 -0.66
CA ALA A 58 -10.18 -3.96 -1.49
C ALA A 58 -11.22 -4.94 -2.05
N ASP A 59 -11.19 -5.17 -3.36
CA ASP A 59 -12.06 -6.13 -4.03
C ASP A 59 -11.60 -7.56 -3.76
N HIS A 60 -10.29 -7.76 -3.69
CA HIS A 60 -9.66 -9.07 -3.50
C HIS A 60 -8.55 -9.03 -2.45
N VAL A 61 -8.31 -10.19 -1.83
CA VAL A 61 -7.14 -10.42 -0.99
C VAL A 61 -6.46 -11.69 -1.46
N VAL A 62 -5.16 -11.62 -1.65
CA VAL A 62 -4.31 -12.75 -2.06
C VAL A 62 -3.28 -13.00 -0.95
N ILE A 63 -3.20 -14.23 -0.50
CA ILE A 63 -2.21 -14.62 0.52
C ILE A 63 -0.88 -14.87 -0.17
N SER A 64 0.08 -13.97 0.04
CA SER A 64 1.37 -13.99 -0.66
C SER A 64 2.28 -15.15 -0.27
N THR A 65 1.99 -15.84 0.82
CA THR A 65 2.66 -17.09 1.24
C THR A 65 2.02 -18.35 0.66
N ASP A 66 0.91 -18.23 -0.04
CA ASP A 66 0.20 -19.31 -0.72
C ASP A 66 0.55 -19.26 -2.22
N GLU A 67 1.35 -20.23 -2.66
CA GLU A 67 1.82 -20.30 -4.04
C GLU A 67 0.69 -20.41 -5.08
N ASP A 68 -0.39 -21.12 -4.76
CA ASP A 68 -1.48 -21.34 -5.70
C ASP A 68 -2.30 -20.05 -5.86
N GLN A 69 -2.54 -19.31 -4.78
CA GLN A 69 -3.14 -17.99 -4.85
C GLN A 69 -2.26 -17.02 -5.65
N MET A 70 -0.95 -16.99 -5.42
CA MET A 70 -0.02 -16.15 -6.19
C MET A 70 -0.01 -16.50 -7.67
N LYS A 71 -0.01 -17.80 -8.02
CA LYS A 71 -0.08 -18.26 -9.42
C LYS A 71 -1.41 -17.87 -10.09
N SER A 72 -2.51 -17.86 -9.35
CA SER A 72 -3.84 -17.50 -9.88
C SER A 72 -3.95 -16.04 -10.35
N VAL A 73 -3.05 -15.18 -9.90
CA VAL A 73 -3.01 -13.74 -10.24
C VAL A 73 -1.80 -13.36 -11.11
N PHE A 74 -1.12 -14.33 -11.72
CA PHE A 74 -0.04 -14.04 -12.67
C PHE A 74 -0.55 -13.20 -13.85
N ASN A 75 0.25 -12.19 -14.23
CA ASN A 75 -0.05 -11.27 -15.34
C ASN A 75 -1.38 -10.49 -15.16
N LYS A 76 -1.72 -10.11 -13.96
CA LYS A 76 -3.00 -9.48 -13.65
C LYS A 76 -2.91 -7.97 -13.43
N PHE A 77 -1.85 -7.46 -12.80
CA PHE A 77 -1.81 -6.09 -12.28
C PHE A 77 -1.05 -5.13 -13.18
N ASP A 78 -1.62 -3.94 -13.37
CA ASP A 78 -0.98 -2.84 -14.09
C ASP A 78 0.01 -2.10 -13.19
N LEU A 79 -0.35 -1.97 -11.92
CA LEU A 79 0.45 -1.30 -10.89
C LEU A 79 0.41 -2.09 -9.59
N ILE A 80 1.57 -2.26 -8.99
CA ILE A 80 1.70 -2.76 -7.61
C ILE A 80 2.37 -1.67 -6.78
N ILE A 81 1.76 -1.29 -5.66
CA ILE A 81 2.35 -0.36 -4.69
C ILE A 81 2.86 -1.19 -3.52
N ASP A 82 4.16 -1.14 -3.27
CA ASP A 82 4.78 -1.86 -2.18
C ASP A 82 5.05 -0.91 -1.02
N THR A 83 4.29 -1.09 0.06
CA THR A 83 4.32 -0.25 1.27
C THR A 83 5.08 -0.88 2.43
N VAL A 84 5.69 -2.03 2.23
CA VAL A 84 6.44 -2.77 3.26
C VAL A 84 7.76 -2.06 3.56
N PRO A 85 8.05 -1.68 4.81
CA PRO A 85 9.22 -0.86 5.15
C PRO A 85 10.45 -1.68 5.59
N TYR A 86 10.61 -2.89 5.09
CA TYR A 86 11.76 -3.75 5.35
C TYR A 86 12.04 -4.68 4.16
N GLU A 87 13.28 -5.18 4.07
CA GLU A 87 13.68 -6.08 3.00
C GLU A 87 12.79 -7.32 2.95
N HIS A 88 12.32 -7.63 1.75
CA HIS A 88 11.58 -8.86 1.44
C HIS A 88 11.74 -9.19 -0.05
N ASP A 89 11.41 -10.42 -0.42
CA ASP A 89 11.48 -10.85 -1.82
C ASP A 89 10.33 -10.23 -2.64
N ILE A 90 10.68 -9.36 -3.59
CA ILE A 90 9.72 -8.74 -4.52
C ILE A 90 9.47 -9.57 -5.79
N ASN A 91 10.26 -10.61 -6.05
CA ASN A 91 10.14 -11.42 -7.26
C ASN A 91 8.79 -12.11 -7.44
N PRO A 92 8.13 -12.64 -6.39
CA PRO A 92 6.79 -13.19 -6.54
C PRO A 92 5.80 -12.18 -7.10
N TYR A 93 5.86 -10.92 -6.65
CA TYR A 93 4.97 -9.86 -7.12
C TYR A 93 5.27 -9.45 -8.57
N MET A 94 6.54 -9.47 -8.99
CA MET A 94 6.92 -9.18 -10.38
C MET A 94 6.24 -10.12 -11.39
N ASN A 95 5.98 -11.37 -11.02
CA ASN A 95 5.28 -12.33 -11.88
C ASN A 95 3.79 -12.02 -12.04
N THR A 96 3.21 -11.28 -11.10
CA THR A 96 1.79 -10.90 -11.14
C THR A 96 1.50 -9.66 -11.97
N LEU A 97 2.54 -8.88 -12.32
CA LEU A 97 2.41 -7.73 -13.22
C LEU A 97 2.05 -8.18 -14.66
N THR A 98 1.22 -7.39 -15.32
CA THR A 98 0.90 -7.55 -16.75
C THR A 98 2.05 -7.06 -17.65
N LEU A 99 1.81 -6.99 -18.96
CA LEU A 99 2.71 -6.32 -19.91
C LEU A 99 2.78 -4.83 -19.56
N ASP A 100 3.99 -4.27 -19.51
CA ASP A 100 4.28 -2.88 -19.13
C ASP A 100 3.93 -2.54 -17.67
N GLY A 101 3.53 -3.51 -16.87
CA GLY A 101 3.19 -3.30 -15.46
C GLY A 101 4.38 -2.83 -14.63
N THR A 102 4.11 -2.05 -13.59
CA THR A 102 5.14 -1.48 -12.72
C THR A 102 4.91 -1.85 -11.26
N LEU A 103 5.97 -2.29 -10.58
CA LEU A 103 6.03 -2.39 -9.12
C LEU A 103 6.71 -1.15 -8.58
N VAL A 104 6.02 -0.41 -7.72
CA VAL A 104 6.49 0.85 -7.13
C VAL A 104 6.79 0.67 -5.65
N LEU A 105 8.05 0.86 -5.30
CA LEU A 105 8.52 0.84 -3.92
C LEU A 105 8.23 2.21 -3.28
N VAL A 106 7.40 2.22 -2.25
CA VAL A 106 7.11 3.40 -1.41
C VAL A 106 7.48 3.17 0.05
N GLY A 107 7.59 1.91 0.47
CA GLY A 107 8.22 1.52 1.72
C GLY A 107 9.73 1.73 1.64
N LEU A 108 10.33 2.20 2.73
CA LEU A 108 11.80 2.32 2.81
C LEU A 108 12.41 0.94 3.11
N ILE A 109 12.63 0.15 2.07
CA ILE A 109 13.07 -1.24 2.18
C ILE A 109 14.54 -1.36 2.65
N GLY A 110 15.38 -0.37 2.33
CA GLY A 110 16.82 -0.45 2.51
C GLY A 110 17.51 -1.08 1.29
N GLU A 111 18.65 -1.72 1.51
CA GLU A 111 19.39 -2.44 0.48
C GLU A 111 18.84 -3.86 0.32
N PHE A 112 18.86 -4.39 -0.90
CA PHE A 112 18.53 -5.80 -1.15
C PHE A 112 19.78 -6.66 -0.88
N GLU A 113 20.03 -6.99 0.37
CA GLU A 113 21.18 -7.79 0.76
C GLU A 113 21.01 -9.29 0.50
N ASN A 114 19.79 -9.80 0.69
CA ASN A 114 19.47 -11.22 0.65
C ASN A 114 18.58 -11.62 -0.53
N ASN A 115 17.93 -10.67 -1.17
CA ASN A 115 16.94 -10.92 -2.22
C ASN A 115 17.33 -10.25 -3.54
N ALA A 116 18.10 -10.94 -4.37
CA ALA A 116 18.43 -10.44 -5.70
C ALA A 116 17.18 -10.31 -6.58
N VAL A 117 17.05 -9.19 -7.28
CA VAL A 117 15.94 -8.96 -8.21
C VAL A 117 16.17 -9.73 -9.49
N SER A 118 15.23 -10.62 -9.84
CA SER A 118 15.28 -11.39 -11.07
C SER A 118 14.95 -10.51 -12.29
N THR A 119 15.85 -10.48 -13.26
CA THR A 119 15.65 -9.70 -14.51
C THR A 119 14.74 -10.40 -15.51
N ARG A 120 14.58 -11.74 -15.43
CA ARG A 120 13.77 -12.49 -16.38
C ARG A 120 12.30 -12.06 -16.44
N PRO A 121 11.57 -11.89 -15.31
CA PRO A 121 10.21 -11.35 -15.34
C PRO A 121 10.14 -9.95 -15.96
N MET A 122 11.15 -9.11 -15.72
CA MET A 122 11.23 -7.75 -16.27
C MET A 122 11.34 -7.77 -17.80
N ILE A 123 12.34 -8.49 -18.32
CA ILE A 123 12.62 -8.54 -19.76
C ILE A 123 11.45 -9.18 -20.53
N SER A 124 10.88 -10.27 -20.00
CA SER A 124 9.86 -11.05 -20.71
C SER A 124 8.57 -10.28 -21.02
N LYS A 125 8.24 -9.26 -20.22
CA LYS A 125 7.01 -8.47 -20.35
C LYS A 125 7.21 -6.97 -20.18
N ARG A 126 8.44 -6.48 -20.37
CA ARG A 126 8.77 -5.06 -20.26
C ARG A 126 8.26 -4.44 -18.93
N ARG A 127 8.38 -5.20 -17.84
CA ARG A 127 7.98 -4.79 -16.49
C ARG A 127 9.02 -3.91 -15.86
N SER A 128 8.59 -3.03 -14.96
CA SER A 128 9.46 -2.08 -14.28
C SER A 128 9.40 -2.23 -12.77
N VAL A 129 10.51 -1.93 -12.12
CA VAL A 129 10.57 -1.62 -10.69
C VAL A 129 10.94 -0.15 -10.57
N ALA A 130 10.16 0.60 -9.83
CA ALA A 130 10.35 2.04 -9.68
C ALA A 130 10.23 2.43 -8.20
N GLY A 131 10.71 3.61 -7.84
CA GLY A 131 10.53 4.19 -6.51
C GLY A 131 9.64 5.42 -6.56
N SER A 132 8.92 5.68 -5.48
CA SER A 132 8.17 6.92 -5.28
C SER A 132 8.22 7.31 -3.81
N LEU A 133 8.71 8.52 -3.50
CA LEU A 133 8.87 8.95 -2.12
C LEU A 133 7.60 9.63 -1.60
N ILE A 134 7.38 10.88 -1.95
CA ILE A 134 6.23 11.70 -1.54
C ILE A 134 5.83 12.63 -2.69
N GLY A 135 4.60 13.14 -2.64
CA GLY A 135 4.16 14.22 -3.53
C GLY A 135 4.60 15.60 -3.04
N GLY A 136 4.66 16.58 -3.96
CA GLY A 136 4.86 17.97 -3.63
C GLY A 136 3.60 18.62 -3.03
N ILE A 137 3.69 19.93 -2.72
CA ILE A 137 2.58 20.69 -2.11
C ILE A 137 1.34 20.67 -3.02
N LYS A 138 1.52 20.85 -4.34
CA LYS A 138 0.42 20.81 -5.31
C LYS A 138 -0.28 19.45 -5.32
N GLU A 139 0.46 18.36 -5.42
CA GLU A 139 -0.11 17.01 -5.36
C GLU A 139 -0.82 16.74 -4.02
N THR A 140 -0.28 17.27 -2.92
CA THR A 140 -0.91 17.14 -1.60
C THR A 140 -2.27 17.84 -1.58
N GLN A 141 -2.37 19.04 -2.17
CA GLN A 141 -3.65 19.75 -2.27
C GLN A 141 -4.65 18.98 -3.15
N GLU A 142 -4.21 18.51 -4.32
CA GLU A 142 -5.04 17.69 -5.21
C GLU A 142 -5.56 16.43 -4.50
N MET A 143 -4.71 15.77 -3.71
CA MET A 143 -5.12 14.62 -2.91
C MET A 143 -6.16 14.99 -1.84
N LEU A 144 -5.99 16.10 -1.15
CA LEU A 144 -6.94 16.56 -0.13
C LEU A 144 -8.29 16.91 -0.76
N ASP A 145 -8.30 17.60 -1.90
CA ASP A 145 -9.51 17.95 -2.64
C ASP A 145 -10.25 16.67 -3.09
N PHE A 146 -9.53 15.72 -3.67
CA PHE A 146 -10.07 14.41 -4.05
C PHE A 146 -10.63 13.64 -2.85
N CYS A 147 -9.91 13.61 -1.73
CA CYS A 147 -10.38 12.96 -0.51
C CYS A 147 -11.66 13.64 0.03
N GLY A 148 -11.74 14.97 -0.05
CA GLY A 148 -12.93 15.73 0.33
C GLY A 148 -14.14 15.38 -0.54
N GLU A 149 -13.97 15.30 -1.87
CA GLU A 149 -15.04 14.93 -2.80
C GLU A 149 -15.53 13.49 -2.60
N LYS A 150 -14.63 12.58 -2.31
CA LYS A 150 -14.92 11.13 -2.19
C LYS A 150 -15.21 10.67 -0.75
N ASN A 151 -15.16 11.59 0.23
CA ASN A 151 -15.27 11.27 1.65
C ASN A 151 -14.24 10.21 2.11
N ILE A 152 -13.02 10.30 1.61
CA ILE A 152 -11.93 9.40 1.99
C ILE A 152 -11.19 10.01 3.18
N VAL A 153 -11.14 9.30 4.29
CA VAL A 153 -10.39 9.68 5.48
C VAL A 153 -9.50 8.53 5.95
N SER A 154 -8.43 8.86 6.66
CA SER A 154 -7.60 7.87 7.33
C SER A 154 -8.34 7.27 8.53
N ASP A 155 -8.23 5.96 8.74
CA ASP A 155 -8.69 5.36 9.99
C ASP A 155 -7.68 5.67 11.09
N ILE A 156 -8.18 6.16 12.23
CA ILE A 156 -7.35 6.69 13.31
C ILE A 156 -7.81 6.18 14.68
N GLU A 157 -6.86 6.05 15.59
CA GLU A 157 -7.11 5.91 17.03
C GLU A 157 -6.64 7.19 17.72
N ILE A 158 -7.59 7.88 18.41
CA ILE A 158 -7.25 9.11 19.16
C ILE A 158 -6.68 8.71 20.51
N ILE A 159 -5.55 9.30 20.87
CA ILE A 159 -4.89 9.08 22.17
C ILE A 159 -4.59 10.41 22.87
N ASN A 160 -4.46 10.36 24.19
CA ASN A 160 -3.88 11.46 24.96
C ASN A 160 -2.35 11.44 24.83
N ILE A 161 -1.71 12.62 24.94
CA ILE A 161 -0.25 12.74 24.82
C ILE A 161 0.49 11.88 25.86
N GLN A 162 -0.10 11.68 27.04
CA GLN A 162 0.49 10.86 28.12
C GLN A 162 0.65 9.39 27.71
N ASN A 163 -0.13 8.91 26.72
CA ASN A 163 -0.10 7.52 26.24
C ASN A 163 0.82 7.32 25.04
N ILE A 164 1.65 8.32 24.70
CA ILE A 164 2.49 8.27 23.48
C ILE A 164 3.47 7.09 23.50
N ASN A 165 4.05 6.75 24.65
CA ASN A 165 4.98 5.64 24.75
C ASN A 165 4.30 4.29 24.52
N ASP A 166 3.11 4.11 25.10
CA ASP A 166 2.31 2.91 24.87
C ASP A 166 1.89 2.77 23.38
N ALA A 167 1.57 3.90 22.74
CA ALA A 167 1.29 3.94 21.33
C ALA A 167 2.50 3.51 20.47
N TYR A 168 3.71 3.95 20.80
CA TYR A 168 4.93 3.49 20.13
C TYR A 168 5.13 1.98 20.29
N GLU A 169 4.95 1.43 21.50
CA GLU A 169 5.06 -0.01 21.74
C GLU A 169 4.01 -0.81 20.91
N ARG A 170 2.80 -0.29 20.78
CA ARG A 170 1.74 -0.87 19.95
C ARG A 170 2.11 -0.80 18.46
N MET A 171 2.66 0.31 17.99
CA MET A 171 3.12 0.46 16.59
C MET A 171 4.19 -0.56 16.24
N LEU A 172 5.17 -0.80 17.12
CA LEU A 172 6.21 -1.81 16.91
C LEU A 172 5.64 -3.23 16.78
N LYS A 173 4.50 -3.49 17.41
CA LYS A 173 3.77 -4.77 17.33
C LYS A 173 2.76 -4.82 16.17
N SER A 174 2.68 -3.77 15.35
CA SER A 174 1.64 -3.58 14.31
C SER A 174 0.20 -3.64 14.87
N ASP A 175 0.03 -3.27 16.14
CA ASP A 175 -1.25 -3.22 16.85
C ASP A 175 -1.82 -1.79 16.79
N VAL A 176 -2.21 -1.37 15.59
CA VAL A 176 -2.89 -0.09 15.34
C VAL A 176 -3.67 -0.14 14.01
N LYS A 177 -4.87 0.43 13.98
CA LYS A 177 -5.70 0.56 12.76
C LYS A 177 -6.04 2.04 12.51
N TYR A 178 -5.25 2.81 11.77
CA TYR A 178 -3.92 2.46 11.21
C TYR A 178 -2.93 3.55 11.61
N ARG A 179 -3.40 4.58 12.36
CA ARG A 179 -2.63 5.71 12.88
C ARG A 179 -3.10 6.09 14.27
N PHE A 180 -2.16 6.47 15.11
CA PHE A 180 -2.46 7.24 16.31
C PHE A 180 -2.54 8.73 15.97
N VAL A 181 -3.55 9.41 16.51
CA VAL A 181 -3.68 10.87 16.47
C VAL A 181 -3.75 11.36 17.91
N ILE A 182 -2.86 12.27 18.26
CA ILE A 182 -2.79 12.82 19.62
C ILE A 182 -3.82 13.96 19.76
N ASP A 183 -4.71 13.85 20.74
CA ASP A 183 -5.52 14.99 21.14
C ASP A 183 -4.64 16.00 21.89
N MET A 184 -4.29 17.08 21.22
CA MET A 184 -3.42 18.13 21.78
C MET A 184 -4.04 18.86 22.97
N LYS A 185 -5.37 18.77 23.20
CA LYS A 185 -6.00 19.32 24.40
C LYS A 185 -5.54 18.59 25.66
N SER A 186 -5.13 17.34 25.55
CA SER A 186 -4.62 16.53 26.65
C SER A 186 -3.28 17.04 27.23
N LEU A 187 -2.57 17.95 26.56
CA LEU A 187 -1.37 18.60 27.09
C LEU A 187 -1.64 19.46 28.35
N LYS A 188 -2.90 19.88 28.54
CA LYS A 188 -3.29 20.79 29.64
C LYS A 188 -3.81 20.07 30.89
N ASN A 189 -3.82 18.75 30.86
CA ASN A 189 -4.34 17.91 31.94
C ASN A 189 -3.20 17.18 32.67
#